data_a50291fd5aa15ddf73cd317a2126957a
#
_entry.id   a50291fd5aa15ddf73cd317a2126957a
#
_cell.length_a   1.000
_cell.length_b   1.000
_cell.length_c   1.000
_cell.angle_alpha   90.00
_cell.angle_beta   90.00
_cell.angle_gamma   90.00
#
_symmetry.space_group_name_H-M   'P 1'
#
loop_
_entity.id
_entity.type
_entity.pdbx_description
1 polymer ?
#
loop_
_entity_poly.entity_id
_entity_poly.type
_entity_poly.pdbx_seq_one_letter_code
_entity_poly.pdbx_strand_id
1 'polypeptide(L)'
;MEKITELLDKLENLGELIPKLDTLTGWVQWLVSLAVRVGPVCMLVLGLIYLLIPPKEANRKAGYRTYFGMGSIMAWRFTQRVAGILMIPFGLILTLSANATVAKFTSMDLMTMAYTAFDVIKAQVVCALVIVIVMFVLTAVVFDRKGYCRFPGLPESRIGKWLFREESALSEKLSGKNQQAIQAPVEEYYEVQGAQTITADDIVIEGLE
;
A
#
# COMPACT_ATOMS: atom_id res chain seq x y z
N MET A 1 -37.68 27.77 47.08
CA MET A 1 -36.55 28.56 46.54
C MET A 1 -35.29 27.69 46.27
N GLU A 2 -35.03 26.72 47.13
CA GLU A 2 -33.86 25.82 47.01
C GLU A 2 -33.75 25.04 45.65
N LYS A 3 -34.88 24.56 45.11
CA LYS A 3 -34.90 23.87 43.82
C LYS A 3 -34.57 24.76 42.61
N ILE A 4 -34.87 26.08 42.74
CA ILE A 4 -34.57 27.02 41.64
C ILE A 4 -33.09 27.37 41.64
N THR A 5 -32.47 27.52 42.83
CA THR A 5 -31.03 27.71 42.95
C THR A 5 -30.25 26.50 42.46
N GLU A 6 -30.69 25.27 42.76
CA GLU A 6 -30.07 24.05 42.27
C GLU A 6 -30.16 23.90 40.72
N LEU A 7 -31.29 24.34 40.12
CA LEU A 7 -31.46 24.39 38.68
C LEU A 7 -30.56 25.45 38.01
N LEU A 8 -30.38 26.61 38.66
CA LEU A 8 -29.50 27.66 38.17
C LEU A 8 -28.04 27.24 38.23
N ASP A 9 -27.60 26.60 39.31
CA ASP A 9 -26.25 26.03 39.42
C ASP A 9 -26.00 24.93 38.37
N LYS A 10 -26.98 24.10 38.07
CA LYS A 10 -26.90 23.12 36.98
C LYS A 10 -26.82 23.76 35.61
N LEU A 11 -27.53 24.87 35.37
CA LEU A 11 -27.45 25.62 34.11
C LEU A 11 -26.10 26.34 33.95
N GLU A 12 -25.56 26.89 35.05
CA GLU A 12 -24.24 27.52 35.05
C GLU A 12 -23.14 26.49 34.76
N ASN A 13 -23.20 25.30 35.37
CA ASN A 13 -22.31 24.18 35.06
C ASN A 13 -22.43 23.68 33.61
N LEU A 14 -23.63 23.74 33.01
CA LEU A 14 -23.82 23.46 31.58
C LEU A 14 -23.14 24.51 30.71
N GLY A 15 -23.15 25.80 31.12
CA GLY A 15 -22.44 26.88 30.43
C GLY A 15 -20.90 26.67 30.39
N GLU A 16 -20.31 26.10 31.45
CA GLU A 16 -18.89 25.74 31.48
C GLU A 16 -18.55 24.52 30.61
N LEU A 17 -19.52 23.64 30.36
CA LEU A 17 -19.34 22.48 29.47
C LEU A 17 -19.36 22.85 27.99
N ILE A 18 -19.97 23.97 27.59
CA ILE A 18 -20.07 24.40 26.18
C ILE A 18 -18.69 24.59 25.53
N PRO A 19 -17.70 25.27 26.13
CA PRO A 19 -16.37 25.41 25.56
C PRO A 19 -15.65 24.05 25.42
N LYS A 20 -15.87 23.11 26.33
CA LYS A 20 -15.35 21.75 26.29
C LYS A 20 -16.00 20.93 25.17
N LEU A 21 -17.29 21.13 24.92
CA LEU A 21 -18.03 20.52 23.82
C LEU A 21 -17.52 21.04 22.47
N ASP A 22 -17.26 22.32 22.32
CA ASP A 22 -16.67 22.89 21.08
C ASP A 22 -15.28 22.31 20.81
N THR A 23 -14.46 22.13 21.84
CA THR A 23 -13.16 21.50 21.71
C THR A 23 -13.32 20.03 21.29
N LEU A 24 -14.24 19.28 21.88
CA LEU A 24 -14.53 17.90 21.53
C LEU A 24 -15.04 17.77 20.08
N THR A 25 -15.96 18.63 19.66
CA THR A 25 -16.47 18.63 18.27
C THR A 25 -15.33 18.91 17.27
N GLY A 26 -14.42 19.83 17.60
CA GLY A 26 -13.23 20.11 16.79
C GLY A 26 -12.32 18.88 16.64
N TRP A 27 -12.06 18.14 17.72
CA TRP A 27 -11.29 16.89 17.66
C TRP A 27 -11.97 15.80 16.83
N VAL A 28 -13.30 15.63 17.01
CA VAL A 28 -14.07 14.66 16.22
C VAL A 28 -14.03 15.02 14.75
N GLN A 29 -14.23 16.28 14.39
CA GLN A 29 -14.16 16.77 13.03
C GLN A 29 -12.77 16.51 12.41
N TRP A 30 -11.69 16.75 13.16
CA TRP A 30 -10.33 16.48 12.72
C TRP A 30 -10.10 15.00 12.47
N LEU A 31 -10.52 14.11 13.39
CA LEU A 31 -10.39 12.66 13.27
C LEU A 31 -11.18 12.13 12.06
N VAL A 32 -12.41 12.57 11.87
CA VAL A 32 -13.25 12.19 10.72
C VAL A 32 -12.63 12.68 9.42
N SER A 33 -12.11 13.90 9.39
CA SER A 33 -11.40 14.45 8.24
C SER A 33 -10.14 13.66 7.89
N LEU A 34 -9.41 13.21 8.89
CA LEU A 34 -8.23 12.35 8.72
C LEU A 34 -8.65 10.98 8.16
N ALA A 35 -9.66 10.34 8.75
CA ALA A 35 -10.16 9.04 8.31
C ALA A 35 -10.59 9.03 6.83
N VAL A 36 -11.28 10.09 6.38
CA VAL A 36 -11.72 10.24 4.99
C VAL A 36 -10.54 10.40 4.02
N ARG A 37 -9.44 11.04 4.44
CA ARG A 37 -8.28 11.33 3.58
C ARG A 37 -7.27 10.19 3.51
N VAL A 38 -7.07 9.43 4.59
CA VAL A 38 -6.00 8.42 4.70
C VAL A 38 -6.10 7.35 3.62
N GLY A 39 -7.30 6.81 3.36
CA GLY A 39 -7.51 5.76 2.37
C GLY A 39 -7.03 6.16 0.96
N PRO A 40 -7.55 7.24 0.37
CA PRO A 40 -7.13 7.71 -0.95
C PRO A 40 -5.66 8.07 -1.05
N VAL A 41 -5.11 8.75 -0.03
CA VAL A 41 -3.69 9.12 -0.01
C VAL A 41 -2.80 7.87 0.04
N CYS A 42 -3.12 6.90 0.88
CA CYS A 42 -2.41 5.62 0.91
C CYS A 42 -2.47 4.90 -0.45
N MET A 43 -3.63 4.91 -1.10
CA MET A 43 -3.81 4.30 -2.42
C MET A 43 -2.93 5.00 -3.47
N LEU A 44 -2.87 6.33 -3.46
CA LEU A 44 -2.02 7.12 -4.35
C LEU A 44 -0.52 6.82 -4.12
N VAL A 45 -0.09 6.83 -2.86
CA VAL A 45 1.31 6.57 -2.47
C VAL A 45 1.72 5.14 -2.85
N LEU A 46 0.88 4.14 -2.55
CA LEU A 46 1.14 2.75 -2.94
C LEU A 46 1.19 2.60 -4.46
N GLY A 47 0.28 3.26 -5.20
CA GLY A 47 0.30 3.27 -6.66
C GLY A 47 1.60 3.82 -7.21
N LEU A 48 2.11 4.92 -6.66
CA LEU A 48 3.40 5.50 -7.04
C LEU A 48 4.58 4.55 -6.72
N ILE A 49 4.57 3.91 -5.55
CA ILE A 49 5.61 2.95 -5.17
C ILE A 49 5.62 1.77 -6.15
N TYR A 50 4.46 1.18 -6.46
CA TYR A 50 4.37 0.05 -7.38
C TYR A 50 4.76 0.40 -8.82
N LEU A 51 4.58 1.65 -9.24
CA LEU A 51 4.97 2.09 -10.57
C LEU A 51 6.46 2.45 -10.66
N LEU A 52 6.99 3.19 -9.66
CA LEU A 52 8.35 3.73 -9.67
C LEU A 52 9.39 2.76 -9.13
N ILE A 53 9.04 2.02 -8.07
CA ILE A 53 9.94 1.12 -7.34
C ILE A 53 9.24 -0.23 -7.13
N PRO A 54 8.89 -0.96 -8.22
CA PRO A 54 8.24 -2.25 -8.07
C PRO A 54 9.17 -3.22 -7.33
N PRO A 55 8.65 -4.04 -6.39
CA PRO A 55 9.43 -5.07 -5.72
C PRO A 55 10.04 -6.03 -6.73
N LYS A 56 11.37 -6.25 -6.66
CA LYS A 56 12.13 -7.07 -7.63
C LYS A 56 11.69 -8.53 -7.66
N GLU A 57 11.38 -9.08 -6.49
CA GLU A 57 11.04 -10.48 -6.31
C GLU A 57 9.64 -10.66 -5.72
N ALA A 58 8.99 -11.77 -6.05
CA ALA A 58 7.73 -12.19 -5.46
C ALA A 58 7.95 -12.59 -4.01
N ASN A 59 7.90 -11.62 -3.10
CA ASN A 59 8.07 -11.87 -1.68
C ASN A 59 6.74 -11.76 -0.92
N ARG A 60 6.71 -12.34 0.30
CA ARG A 60 5.51 -12.32 1.15
C ARG A 60 5.37 -11.03 1.97
N LYS A 61 6.31 -10.09 1.89
CA LYS A 61 6.32 -8.90 2.75
C LYS A 61 5.79 -7.66 2.04
N ALA A 62 6.12 -7.44 0.76
CA ALA A 62 5.75 -6.25 0.01
C ALA A 62 5.27 -6.57 -1.40
N GLY A 63 4.32 -5.78 -1.93
CA GLY A 63 3.78 -5.89 -3.28
C GLY A 63 2.30 -6.28 -3.33
N TYR A 64 1.67 -5.94 -4.46
CA TYR A 64 0.29 -6.32 -4.73
C TYR A 64 0.23 -7.80 -5.15
N ARG A 65 -0.57 -8.59 -4.45
CA ARG A 65 -0.59 -10.06 -4.59
C ARG A 65 -1.88 -10.52 -5.26
N THR A 66 -1.72 -11.24 -6.37
CA THR A 66 -2.80 -12.02 -6.98
C THR A 66 -2.33 -13.46 -7.12
N TYR A 67 -3.26 -14.39 -7.14
CA TYR A 67 -2.95 -15.81 -7.30
C TYR A 67 -2.12 -16.07 -8.56
N PHE A 68 -2.52 -15.49 -9.69
CA PHE A 68 -1.83 -15.63 -10.98
C PHE A 68 -0.54 -14.80 -11.05
N GLY A 69 -0.52 -13.63 -10.39
CA GLY A 69 0.65 -12.76 -10.37
C GLY A 69 1.84 -13.31 -9.60
N MET A 70 1.62 -14.25 -8.69
CA MET A 70 2.69 -14.90 -7.92
C MET A 70 3.28 -16.13 -8.61
N GLY A 71 2.74 -16.57 -9.74
CA GLY A 71 3.17 -17.78 -10.44
C GLY A 71 4.55 -17.67 -11.12
N SER A 72 4.99 -16.47 -11.49
CA SER A 72 6.30 -16.21 -12.08
C SER A 72 6.78 -14.78 -11.81
N ILE A 73 8.08 -14.54 -11.98
CA ILE A 73 8.69 -13.19 -11.86
C ILE A 73 8.07 -12.23 -12.90
N MET A 74 7.80 -12.72 -14.11
CA MET A 74 7.16 -11.96 -15.17
C MET A 74 5.74 -11.54 -14.78
N ALA A 75 4.93 -12.47 -14.29
CA ALA A 75 3.57 -12.20 -13.83
C ALA A 75 3.57 -11.24 -12.62
N TRP A 76 4.54 -11.38 -11.72
CA TRP A 76 4.74 -10.48 -10.58
C TRP A 76 5.00 -9.04 -11.03
N ARG A 77 5.97 -8.82 -11.91
CA ARG A 77 6.32 -7.48 -12.42
C ARG A 77 5.15 -6.80 -13.14
N PHE A 78 4.44 -7.56 -13.98
CA PHE A 78 3.22 -7.10 -14.63
C PHE A 78 2.19 -6.64 -13.59
N THR A 79 1.90 -7.48 -12.60
CA THR A 79 0.90 -7.20 -11.57
C THR A 79 1.22 -5.92 -10.80
N GLN A 80 2.48 -5.72 -10.40
CA GLN A 80 2.87 -4.51 -9.67
C GLN A 80 2.64 -3.24 -10.51
N ARG A 81 3.08 -3.24 -11.78
CA ARG A 81 2.94 -2.06 -12.64
C ARG A 81 1.50 -1.76 -13.00
N VAL A 82 0.72 -2.77 -13.33
CA VAL A 82 -0.71 -2.58 -13.62
C VAL A 82 -1.45 -2.09 -12.37
N ALA A 83 -1.12 -2.60 -11.18
CA ALA A 83 -1.66 -2.07 -9.94
C ALA A 83 -1.32 -0.58 -9.75
N GLY A 84 -0.07 -0.19 -10.00
CA GLY A 84 0.34 1.21 -9.95
C GLY A 84 -0.43 2.10 -10.93
N ILE A 85 -0.58 1.66 -12.20
CA ILE A 85 -1.33 2.39 -13.23
C ILE A 85 -2.79 2.59 -12.83
N LEU A 86 -3.42 1.61 -12.22
CA LEU A 86 -4.81 1.72 -11.78
C LEU A 86 -4.95 2.55 -10.50
N MET A 87 -4.09 2.32 -9.51
CA MET A 87 -4.19 2.98 -8.21
C MET A 87 -3.93 4.49 -8.27
N ILE A 88 -3.05 4.97 -9.17
CA ILE A 88 -2.73 6.39 -9.26
C ILE A 88 -3.94 7.24 -9.67
N PRO A 89 -4.62 7.01 -10.82
CA PRO A 89 -5.75 7.83 -11.23
C PRO A 89 -6.92 7.73 -10.25
N PHE A 90 -7.24 6.53 -9.77
CA PHE A 90 -8.31 6.35 -8.79
C PHE A 90 -7.95 7.00 -7.45
N GLY A 91 -6.73 6.84 -6.97
CA GLY A 91 -6.25 7.49 -5.76
C GLY A 91 -6.26 9.02 -5.87
N LEU A 92 -5.90 9.57 -7.02
CA LEU A 92 -5.95 11.01 -7.27
C LEU A 92 -7.39 11.54 -7.24
N ILE A 93 -8.29 10.91 -7.99
CA ILE A 93 -9.72 11.32 -8.04
C ILE A 93 -10.34 11.24 -6.64
N LEU A 94 -10.11 10.14 -5.92
CA LEU A 94 -10.63 9.96 -4.57
C LEU A 94 -10.02 10.96 -3.57
N THR A 95 -8.73 11.29 -3.70
CA THR A 95 -8.09 12.31 -2.85
C THR A 95 -8.69 13.69 -3.08
N LEU A 96 -8.90 14.07 -4.34
CA LEU A 96 -9.53 15.35 -4.68
C LEU A 96 -10.96 15.41 -4.15
N SER A 97 -11.76 14.36 -4.35
CA SER A 97 -13.14 14.28 -3.85
C SER A 97 -13.21 14.31 -2.32
N ALA A 98 -12.32 13.59 -1.64
CA ALA A 98 -12.21 13.60 -0.18
C ALA A 98 -11.87 14.99 0.35
N ASN A 99 -10.91 15.69 -0.26
CA ASN A 99 -10.57 17.06 0.14
C ASN A 99 -11.73 18.03 -0.09
N ALA A 100 -12.45 17.94 -1.22
CA ALA A 100 -13.61 18.75 -1.51
C ALA A 100 -14.74 18.51 -0.49
N THR A 101 -14.92 17.27 -0.04
CA THR A 101 -15.92 16.92 0.98
C THR A 101 -15.52 17.45 2.36
N VAL A 102 -14.26 17.23 2.76
CA VAL A 102 -13.77 17.70 4.07
C VAL A 102 -13.80 19.23 4.17
N ALA A 103 -13.60 19.96 3.09
CA ALA A 103 -13.73 21.42 3.07
C ALA A 103 -15.14 21.90 3.50
N LYS A 104 -16.16 21.07 3.32
CA LYS A 104 -17.55 21.39 3.72
C LYS A 104 -17.86 21.02 5.17
N PHE A 105 -17.02 20.24 5.84
CA PHE A 105 -17.30 19.78 7.21
C PHE A 105 -17.41 20.91 8.23
N THR A 106 -16.72 22.02 8.01
CA THR A 106 -16.76 23.19 8.89
C THR A 106 -18.16 23.83 8.97
N SER A 107 -18.97 23.67 7.92
CA SER A 107 -20.32 24.22 7.84
C SER A 107 -21.43 23.21 8.15
N MET A 108 -21.08 21.97 8.50
CA MET A 108 -22.04 20.89 8.75
C MET A 108 -22.18 20.62 10.24
N ASP A 109 -23.39 20.23 10.67
CA ASP A 109 -23.61 19.64 11.98
C ASP A 109 -22.94 18.26 12.08
N LEU A 110 -22.64 17.83 13.30
CA LEU A 110 -21.88 16.61 13.58
C LEU A 110 -22.51 15.35 12.94
N MET A 111 -23.84 15.26 12.96
CA MET A 111 -24.57 14.10 12.43
C MET A 111 -24.47 14.05 10.89
N THR A 112 -24.72 15.17 10.22
CA THR A 112 -24.59 15.29 8.75
C THR A 112 -23.17 15.04 8.31
N MET A 113 -22.17 15.54 9.03
CA MET A 113 -20.77 15.27 8.78
C MET A 113 -20.45 13.78 8.87
N ALA A 114 -20.94 13.08 9.92
CA ALA A 114 -20.71 11.65 10.09
C ALA A 114 -21.34 10.82 8.96
N TYR A 115 -22.57 11.10 8.56
CA TYR A 115 -23.21 10.43 7.42
C TYR A 115 -22.46 10.69 6.11
N THR A 116 -22.07 11.93 5.84
CA THR A 116 -21.32 12.31 4.64
C THR A 116 -19.97 11.59 4.61
N ALA A 117 -19.25 11.56 5.72
CA ALA A 117 -17.98 10.84 5.84
C ALA A 117 -18.15 9.34 5.58
N PHE A 118 -19.20 8.73 6.14
CA PHE A 118 -19.52 7.32 5.94
C PHE A 118 -19.81 7.01 4.48
N ASP A 119 -20.57 7.86 3.78
CA ASP A 119 -20.85 7.68 2.35
C ASP A 119 -19.58 7.78 1.49
N VAL A 120 -18.69 8.72 1.80
CA VAL A 120 -17.39 8.83 1.12
C VAL A 120 -16.53 7.60 1.38
N ILE A 121 -16.45 7.12 2.61
CA ILE A 121 -15.68 5.90 2.95
C ILE A 121 -16.27 4.68 2.24
N LYS A 122 -17.59 4.53 2.18
CA LYS A 122 -18.24 3.47 1.39
C LYS A 122 -17.82 3.52 -0.08
N ALA A 123 -17.87 4.70 -0.69
CA ALA A 123 -17.45 4.87 -2.08
C ALA A 123 -15.97 4.50 -2.30
N GLN A 124 -15.10 4.84 -1.36
CA GLN A 124 -13.68 4.46 -1.39
C GLN A 124 -13.50 2.94 -1.31
N VAL A 125 -14.22 2.27 -0.41
CA VAL A 125 -14.19 0.81 -0.27
C VAL A 125 -14.69 0.12 -1.55
N VAL A 126 -15.81 0.59 -2.11
CA VAL A 126 -16.33 0.05 -3.38
C VAL A 126 -15.31 0.23 -4.50
N CYS A 127 -14.69 1.41 -4.60
CA CYS A 127 -13.66 1.67 -5.61
C CYS A 127 -12.44 0.74 -5.43
N ALA A 128 -11.99 0.53 -4.20
CA ALA A 128 -10.89 -0.40 -3.90
C ALA A 128 -11.26 -1.84 -4.30
N LEU A 129 -12.47 -2.29 -4.00
CA LEU A 129 -12.97 -3.61 -4.42
C LEU A 129 -13.01 -3.77 -5.93
N VAL A 130 -13.47 -2.74 -6.67
CA VAL A 130 -13.46 -2.75 -8.13
C VAL A 130 -12.03 -2.90 -8.66
N ILE A 131 -11.05 -2.20 -8.11
CA ILE A 131 -9.65 -2.34 -8.50
C ILE A 131 -9.15 -3.76 -8.24
N VAL A 132 -9.46 -4.34 -7.09
CA VAL A 132 -9.07 -5.74 -6.76
C VAL A 132 -9.65 -6.71 -7.77
N ILE A 133 -10.93 -6.58 -8.11
CA ILE A 133 -11.60 -7.44 -9.10
C ILE A 133 -10.97 -7.26 -10.49
N VAL A 134 -10.78 -6.03 -10.93
CA VAL A 134 -10.15 -5.72 -12.23
C VAL A 134 -8.74 -6.31 -12.30
N MET A 135 -7.95 -6.15 -11.24
CA MET A 135 -6.60 -6.72 -11.15
C MET A 135 -6.61 -8.25 -11.20
N PHE A 136 -7.55 -8.88 -10.49
CA PHE A 136 -7.69 -10.33 -10.52
C PHE A 136 -8.04 -10.82 -11.93
N VAL A 137 -9.02 -10.20 -12.57
CA VAL A 137 -9.44 -10.55 -13.94
C VAL A 137 -8.31 -10.33 -14.94
N LEU A 138 -7.64 -9.18 -14.90
CA LEU A 138 -6.53 -8.88 -15.82
C LEU A 138 -5.39 -9.90 -15.68
N THR A 139 -5.00 -10.22 -14.45
CA THR A 139 -3.94 -11.20 -14.23
C THR A 139 -4.36 -12.61 -14.62
N ALA A 140 -5.61 -13.01 -14.39
CA ALA A 140 -6.15 -14.30 -14.79
C ALA A 140 -6.27 -14.46 -16.34
N VAL A 141 -6.57 -13.37 -17.04
CA VAL A 141 -6.64 -13.36 -18.51
C VAL A 141 -5.25 -13.44 -19.12
N VAL A 142 -4.30 -12.68 -18.60
CA VAL A 142 -2.96 -12.57 -19.19
C VAL A 142 -2.06 -13.77 -18.82
N PHE A 143 -2.21 -14.33 -17.62
CA PHE A 143 -1.35 -15.41 -17.13
C PHE A 143 -2.12 -16.69 -16.84
N ASP A 144 -1.45 -17.82 -17.04
CA ASP A 144 -1.92 -19.14 -16.60
C ASP A 144 -1.57 -19.36 -15.11
N ARG A 145 -2.10 -20.42 -14.50
CA ARG A 145 -1.82 -20.82 -13.10
C ARG A 145 -0.33 -21.00 -12.79
N LYS A 146 0.47 -21.34 -13.81
CA LYS A 146 1.93 -21.48 -13.71
C LYS A 146 2.66 -20.15 -13.90
N GLY A 147 1.96 -19.04 -14.15
CA GLY A 147 2.55 -17.72 -14.40
C GLY A 147 3.12 -17.53 -15.79
N TYR A 148 2.80 -18.40 -16.74
CA TYR A 148 3.16 -18.20 -18.15
C TYR A 148 2.19 -17.24 -18.83
N CYS A 149 2.73 -16.34 -19.66
CA CYS A 149 1.90 -15.41 -20.42
C CYS A 149 1.13 -16.18 -21.53
N ARG A 150 -0.18 -16.02 -21.57
CA ARG A 150 -1.03 -16.66 -22.61
C ARG A 150 -0.89 -16.01 -23.96
N PHE A 151 -0.37 -14.79 -24.02
CA PHE A 151 -0.20 -14.01 -25.25
C PHE A 151 1.30 -13.89 -25.57
N PRO A 152 1.87 -14.77 -26.41
CA PRO A 152 3.33 -14.82 -26.66
C PRO A 152 3.89 -13.51 -27.26
N GLY A 153 3.09 -12.78 -28.04
CA GLY A 153 3.48 -11.48 -28.61
C GLY A 153 3.39 -10.29 -27.64
N LEU A 154 2.76 -10.46 -26.46
CA LEU A 154 2.62 -9.38 -25.50
C LEU A 154 3.97 -8.93 -24.91
N PRO A 155 4.88 -9.82 -24.47
CA PRO A 155 6.18 -9.42 -23.94
C PRO A 155 7.07 -8.72 -24.98
N GLU A 156 6.93 -9.05 -26.26
CA GLU A 156 7.71 -8.48 -27.36
C GLU A 156 7.22 -7.09 -27.77
N SER A 157 5.97 -6.77 -27.48
CA SER A 157 5.37 -5.48 -27.79
C SER A 157 6.07 -4.35 -27.02
N ARG A 158 5.99 -3.10 -27.53
CA ARG A 158 6.55 -1.91 -26.88
C ARG A 158 5.99 -1.72 -25.46
N ILE A 159 4.69 -1.96 -25.27
CA ILE A 159 4.00 -1.88 -23.99
C ILE A 159 4.45 -3.04 -23.09
N GLY A 160 4.53 -4.25 -23.65
CA GLY A 160 4.98 -5.43 -22.91
C GLY A 160 6.41 -5.29 -22.41
N LYS A 161 7.35 -4.86 -23.25
CA LYS A 161 8.73 -4.56 -22.83
C LYS A 161 8.80 -3.62 -21.65
N TRP A 162 7.91 -2.62 -21.58
CA TRP A 162 7.84 -1.74 -20.44
C TRP A 162 7.16 -2.40 -19.21
N LEU A 163 6.07 -3.13 -19.41
CA LEU A 163 5.34 -3.82 -18.32
C LEU A 163 6.17 -4.95 -17.67
N PHE A 164 6.99 -5.64 -18.45
CA PHE A 164 7.81 -6.77 -17.98
C PHE A 164 9.26 -6.39 -17.66
N ARG A 165 9.64 -5.12 -17.85
CA ARG A 165 11.01 -4.64 -17.63
C ARG A 165 11.51 -4.98 -16.22
N GLU A 166 12.76 -5.39 -16.13
CA GLU A 166 13.38 -5.86 -14.89
C GLU A 166 13.51 -4.75 -13.85
N GLU A 167 13.93 -3.56 -14.27
CA GLU A 167 14.15 -2.43 -13.38
C GLU A 167 13.49 -1.16 -13.93
N SER A 168 12.96 -0.32 -13.04
CA SER A 168 12.64 1.06 -13.39
C SER A 168 13.95 1.88 -13.43
N ALA A 169 14.02 2.91 -14.26
CA ALA A 169 15.21 3.77 -14.34
C ALA A 169 15.60 4.39 -12.97
N LEU A 170 14.62 4.55 -12.08
CA LEU A 170 14.84 5.04 -10.72
C LEU A 170 15.39 3.93 -9.81
N SER A 171 14.87 2.70 -9.93
CA SER A 171 15.34 1.53 -9.19
C SER A 171 16.78 1.18 -9.57
N GLU A 172 17.15 1.29 -10.85
CA GLU A 172 18.50 1.10 -11.36
C GLU A 172 19.48 2.11 -10.75
N LYS A 173 19.11 3.41 -10.70
CA LYS A 173 19.93 4.44 -10.06
C LYS A 173 20.11 4.23 -8.55
N LEU A 174 19.06 3.79 -7.85
CA LEU A 174 19.13 3.50 -6.41
C LEU A 174 19.92 2.22 -6.12
N SER A 175 19.79 1.19 -6.97
CA SER A 175 20.53 -0.06 -6.86
C SER A 175 22.02 0.13 -7.19
N GLY A 176 22.37 0.92 -8.22
CA GLY A 176 23.74 1.26 -8.56
C GLY A 176 24.50 1.97 -7.45
N LYS A 177 23.84 2.84 -6.68
CA LYS A 177 24.43 3.44 -5.49
C LYS A 177 24.69 2.44 -4.36
N ASN A 178 23.80 1.43 -4.20
CA ASN A 178 23.99 0.40 -3.18
C ASN A 178 25.01 -0.66 -3.61
N GLN A 179 25.14 -0.97 -4.90
CA GLN A 179 26.15 -1.91 -5.39
C GLN A 179 27.57 -1.37 -5.26
N GLN A 180 27.76 -0.07 -5.43
CA GLN A 180 29.06 0.57 -5.14
C GLN A 180 29.40 0.57 -3.65
N ALA A 181 28.39 0.55 -2.77
CA ALA A 181 28.62 0.43 -1.32
C ALA A 181 28.83 -1.01 -0.84
N ILE A 182 28.37 -2.00 -1.63
CA ILE A 182 28.52 -3.45 -1.31
C ILE A 182 29.74 -4.05 -2.00
N GLN A 183 30.31 -3.40 -3.01
CA GLN A 183 31.58 -3.77 -3.66
C GLN A 183 32.84 -3.24 -2.94
N ALA A 184 32.75 -2.83 -1.68
CA ALA A 184 33.89 -2.88 -0.79
C ALA A 184 34.29 -4.36 -0.62
N PRO A 185 35.57 -4.71 -0.72
CA PRO A 185 36.03 -6.01 -1.16
C PRO A 185 35.58 -7.12 -0.22
N VAL A 186 34.74 -8.02 -0.75
CA VAL A 186 34.36 -9.29 -0.11
C VAL A 186 35.60 -10.23 -0.01
N GLU A 187 36.67 -9.90 -0.69
CA GLU A 187 37.95 -10.66 -0.62
C GLU A 187 38.56 -10.67 0.78
N GLU A 188 38.31 -9.66 1.62
CA GLU A 188 38.86 -9.60 2.98
C GLU A 188 38.11 -10.45 4.01
N TYR A 189 36.91 -10.95 3.68
CA TYR A 189 36.07 -11.71 4.61
C TYR A 189 36.30 -13.23 4.54
N TYR A 190 36.89 -13.75 3.48
CA TYR A 190 37.16 -15.17 3.31
C TYR A 190 38.54 -15.61 3.76
N GLU A 191 39.47 -14.69 3.99
CA GLU A 191 40.81 -15.02 4.50
C GLU A 191 40.88 -15.27 6.01
N VAL A 192 39.85 -14.86 6.78
CA VAL A 192 39.87 -14.95 8.25
C VAL A 192 39.19 -16.21 8.81
N GLN A 193 38.42 -16.94 8.00
CA GLN A 193 37.93 -18.26 8.40
C GLN A 193 38.62 -19.29 7.50
N GLY A 194 39.70 -19.85 8.03
CA GLY A 194 40.40 -20.96 7.40
C GLY A 194 39.38 -22.04 6.98
N ALA A 195 39.12 -22.09 5.70
CA ALA A 195 38.28 -23.13 5.10
C ALA A 195 38.97 -24.46 5.36
N GLN A 196 38.54 -25.19 6.36
CA GLN A 196 38.72 -26.62 6.40
C GLN A 196 37.90 -27.15 5.21
N THR A 197 38.61 -27.44 4.14
CA THR A 197 38.06 -28.22 3.02
C THR A 197 37.72 -29.60 3.62
N ILE A 198 36.44 -29.84 3.86
CA ILE A 198 35.93 -31.18 4.15
C ILE A 198 36.04 -31.96 2.85
N THR A 199 37.03 -32.81 2.78
CA THR A 199 37.19 -33.77 1.67
C THR A 199 36.15 -34.87 1.82
N ALA A 200 35.73 -35.45 0.68
CA ALA A 200 34.69 -36.48 0.65
C ALA A 200 35.00 -37.72 1.52
N ASP A 201 36.22 -37.82 2.01
CA ASP A 201 36.73 -38.93 2.83
C ASP A 201 36.40 -38.71 4.34
N ASP A 202 35.95 -37.52 4.74
CA ASP A 202 35.63 -37.24 6.14
C ASP A 202 34.17 -37.62 6.54
N ILE A 203 33.38 -38.12 5.57
CA ILE A 203 32.00 -38.57 5.84
C ILE A 203 32.02 -40.10 6.12
N VAL A 204 32.43 -40.47 7.32
CA VAL A 204 32.19 -41.84 7.83
C VAL A 204 30.73 -41.89 8.29
N ILE A 205 29.90 -42.58 7.51
CA ILE A 205 28.53 -42.94 7.96
C ILE A 205 28.66 -44.15 8.91
N GLU A 206 28.76 -43.85 10.20
CA GLU A 206 28.55 -44.88 11.24
C GLU A 206 27.05 -45.13 11.40
N GLY A 207 26.58 -46.33 11.13
CA GLY A 207 25.27 -46.78 11.54
C GLY A 207 24.33 -47.24 10.44
N LEU A 208 24.65 -48.34 9.79
CA LEU A 208 23.68 -49.22 9.16
C LEU A 208 24.12 -50.68 9.45
N GLU A 209 23.71 -51.15 10.61
CA GLU A 209 23.44 -52.58 10.88
C GLU A 209 22.00 -52.73 11.36
#